data_6eceaefb3e1d28dcc7ccaf0e44daa1f5
#
_entry.id   6eceaefb3e1d28dcc7ccaf0e44daa1f5
#
_cell.length_a   1.000
_cell.length_b   1.000
_cell.length_c   1.000
_cell.angle_alpha   90.00
_cell.angle_beta   90.00
_cell.angle_gamma   90.00
#
_symmetry.space_group_name_H-M   'P 1'
#
loop_
_entity.id
_entity.type
_entity.pdbx_description
1 polymer ?
#
loop_
_entity_poly.entity_id
_entity_poly.type
_entity_poly.pdbx_seq_one_letter_code
_entity_poly.pdbx_strand_id
1 'polypeptide(L)'
;MGAPALPPLWTALAIAVTLGSAVTLERWLRARFAAGKLAFGAAPPLQLPINDILAVFGVLWLSVYWPGGIWFGLVGAAAIAAVLRLHRIPLRRHFGLGTLSVWQWIGLSLWIAAAVFVPLQLLAGGCEKAFEHFGWPTPHEPAVDLFLHAEGWRQLALLFFAATVVAPFGEETLFRGFIQPLLRRQLPAWAAIGITALVFAGLHQHLLTLLPLFVFGIVLGLAYELSGSLLLCIAIHFWFNGFTALLLITGYGPQP
;
A
#
# COMPACT_ATOMS: atom_id res chain seq x y z
N MET A 1 -20.49 21.23 -2.02
CA MET A 1 -19.49 22.27 -1.65
C MET A 1 -18.14 21.58 -1.66
N GLY A 2 -17.12 22.12 -2.36
CA GLY A 2 -15.79 21.51 -2.38
C GLY A 2 -15.15 21.49 -0.97
N ALA A 3 -14.26 20.52 -0.72
CA ALA A 3 -13.50 20.46 0.52
C ALA A 3 -12.80 21.80 0.81
N PRO A 4 -12.76 22.28 2.06
CA PRO A 4 -12.02 23.49 2.39
C PRO A 4 -10.56 23.30 2.01
N ALA A 5 -9.99 24.27 1.29
CA ALA A 5 -8.58 24.26 0.96
C ALA A 5 -7.77 24.32 2.26
N LEU A 6 -6.70 23.54 2.36
CA LEU A 6 -5.76 23.65 3.47
C LEU A 6 -5.27 25.10 3.59
N PRO A 7 -5.17 25.66 4.80
CA PRO A 7 -4.56 26.97 5.00
C PRO A 7 -3.20 27.06 4.30
N PRO A 8 -2.83 28.20 3.71
CA PRO A 8 -1.61 28.33 2.92
C PRO A 8 -0.33 27.88 3.64
N LEU A 9 -0.26 28.07 4.96
CA LEU A 9 0.84 27.60 5.78
C LEU A 9 0.96 26.07 5.78
N TRP A 10 -0.14 25.35 5.93
CA TRP A 10 -0.15 23.89 5.95
C TRP A 10 0.13 23.31 4.56
N THR A 11 -0.37 23.96 3.51
CA THR A 11 -0.03 23.60 2.13
C THR A 11 1.46 23.78 1.84
N ALA A 12 2.04 24.91 2.24
CA ALA A 12 3.48 25.17 2.10
C ALA A 12 4.31 24.17 2.90
N LEU A 13 3.90 23.85 4.13
CA LEU A 13 4.57 22.86 4.97
C LEU A 13 4.50 21.46 4.35
N ALA A 14 3.34 21.03 3.85
CA ALA A 14 3.18 19.74 3.19
C ALA A 14 4.08 19.61 1.94
N ILE A 15 4.15 20.66 1.13
CA ILE A 15 5.05 20.72 -0.03
C ILE A 15 6.52 20.66 0.42
N ALA A 16 6.92 21.44 1.43
CA ALA A 16 8.29 21.45 1.93
C ALA A 16 8.70 20.08 2.50
N VAL A 17 7.83 19.43 3.27
CA VAL A 17 8.06 18.08 3.81
C VAL A 17 8.19 17.07 2.67
N THR A 18 7.31 17.13 1.66
CA THR A 18 7.36 16.23 0.50
C THR A 18 8.66 16.40 -0.28
N LEU A 19 9.04 17.63 -0.62
CA LEU A 19 10.27 17.90 -1.35
C LEU A 19 11.51 17.53 -0.53
N GLY A 20 11.54 17.89 0.75
CA GLY A 20 12.63 17.53 1.67
C GLY A 20 12.79 16.02 1.81
N SER A 21 11.68 15.31 1.94
CA SER A 21 11.66 13.82 2.01
C SER A 21 12.12 13.20 0.70
N ALA A 22 11.67 13.71 -0.44
CA ALA A 22 12.07 13.21 -1.76
C ALA A 22 13.58 13.39 -2.02
N VAL A 23 14.13 14.59 -1.73
CA VAL A 23 15.57 14.86 -1.88
C VAL A 23 16.40 14.00 -0.93
N THR A 24 15.96 13.85 0.32
CA THR A 24 16.67 13.03 1.31
C THR A 24 16.65 11.55 0.91
N LEU A 25 15.49 11.05 0.46
CA LEU A 25 15.32 9.67 -0.03
C LEU A 25 16.20 9.42 -1.27
N GLU A 26 16.20 10.34 -2.23
CA GLU A 26 17.04 10.25 -3.43
C GLU A 26 18.52 10.16 -3.07
N ARG A 27 19.02 11.06 -2.21
CA ARG A 27 20.43 11.05 -1.75
C ARG A 27 20.78 9.75 -1.04
N TRP A 28 19.88 9.26 -0.18
CA TRP A 28 20.08 8.01 0.53
C TRP A 28 20.12 6.82 -0.43
N LEU A 29 19.20 6.75 -1.40
CA LEU A 29 19.17 5.70 -2.43
C LEU A 29 20.46 5.73 -3.25
N ARG A 30 20.86 6.89 -3.78
CA ARG A 30 22.10 7.03 -4.58
C ARG A 30 23.32 6.55 -3.80
N ALA A 31 23.45 6.95 -2.53
CA ALA A 31 24.57 6.55 -1.67
C ALA A 31 24.57 5.01 -1.43
N ARG A 32 23.41 4.40 -1.25
CA ARG A 32 23.29 2.96 -1.05
C ARG A 32 23.55 2.15 -2.30
N PHE A 33 23.06 2.60 -3.46
CA PHE A 33 23.38 1.98 -4.75
C PHE A 33 24.89 2.08 -5.07
N ALA A 34 25.49 3.26 -4.89
CA ALA A 34 26.91 3.46 -5.10
C ALA A 34 27.76 2.58 -4.17
N ALA A 35 27.29 2.32 -2.94
CA ALA A 35 27.98 1.44 -2.00
C ALA A 35 27.68 -0.06 -2.21
N GLY A 36 26.92 -0.43 -3.25
CA GLY A 36 26.49 -1.83 -3.48
C GLY A 36 25.57 -2.42 -2.40
N LYS A 37 24.98 -1.55 -1.54
CA LYS A 37 24.14 -1.97 -0.42
C LYS A 37 22.65 -2.11 -0.78
N LEU A 38 22.28 -1.68 -1.97
CA LEU A 38 20.96 -1.89 -2.56
C LEU A 38 21.12 -2.49 -3.95
N ALA A 39 20.41 -3.55 -4.20
CA ALA A 39 20.32 -4.17 -5.51
C ALA A 39 18.88 -4.65 -5.72
N PHE A 40 18.40 -4.60 -6.96
CA PHE A 40 17.16 -5.26 -7.31
C PHE A 40 17.27 -6.78 -7.08
N GLY A 41 16.19 -7.38 -6.57
CA GLY A 41 16.14 -8.81 -6.30
C GLY A 41 16.41 -9.19 -4.85
N ALA A 42 16.34 -8.24 -3.92
CA ALA A 42 16.36 -8.55 -2.48
C ALA A 42 15.12 -9.35 -2.05
N ALA A 43 13.99 -9.18 -2.76
CA ALA A 43 12.79 -9.98 -2.57
C ALA A 43 13.00 -11.43 -3.06
N PRO A 44 12.84 -12.45 -2.21
CA PRO A 44 13.05 -13.83 -2.61
C PRO A 44 11.95 -14.31 -3.56
N PRO A 45 12.26 -15.00 -4.68
CA PRO A 45 11.24 -15.64 -5.51
C PRO A 45 10.59 -16.78 -4.71
N LEU A 46 9.27 -16.93 -4.86
CA LEU A 46 8.49 -17.98 -4.20
C LEU A 46 8.19 -19.11 -5.18
N GLN A 47 8.46 -20.35 -4.76
CA GLN A 47 8.13 -21.55 -5.52
C GLN A 47 7.15 -22.40 -4.72
N LEU A 48 5.95 -22.55 -5.27
CA LEU A 48 4.89 -23.39 -4.70
C LEU A 48 4.27 -24.25 -5.79
N PRO A 49 3.74 -25.43 -5.45
CA PRO A 49 2.87 -26.21 -6.31
C PRO A 49 1.63 -25.40 -6.70
N ILE A 50 1.14 -25.61 -7.93
CA ILE A 50 -0.04 -24.89 -8.43
C ILE A 50 -1.29 -25.10 -7.55
N ASN A 51 -1.45 -26.33 -6.99
CA ASN A 51 -2.59 -26.63 -6.13
C ASN A 51 -2.62 -25.77 -4.85
N ASP A 52 -1.45 -25.47 -4.28
CA ASP A 52 -1.37 -24.64 -3.07
C ASP A 52 -1.64 -23.16 -3.42
N ILE A 53 -1.18 -22.71 -4.58
CA ILE A 53 -1.51 -21.38 -5.09
C ILE A 53 -3.02 -21.26 -5.28
N LEU A 54 -3.64 -22.24 -5.94
CA LEU A 54 -5.09 -22.27 -6.15
C LEU A 54 -5.86 -22.38 -4.83
N ALA A 55 -5.34 -23.12 -3.83
CA ALA A 55 -5.94 -23.19 -2.51
C ALA A 55 -5.95 -21.84 -1.80
N VAL A 56 -4.85 -21.08 -1.85
CA VAL A 56 -4.81 -19.70 -1.29
C VAL A 56 -5.84 -18.80 -1.97
N PHE A 57 -5.90 -18.83 -3.31
CA PHE A 57 -6.89 -18.03 -4.04
C PHE A 57 -8.32 -18.49 -3.79
N GLY A 58 -8.56 -19.81 -3.62
CA GLY A 58 -9.86 -20.36 -3.23
C GLY A 58 -10.31 -19.87 -1.85
N VAL A 59 -9.41 -19.86 -0.87
CA VAL A 59 -9.69 -19.33 0.47
C VAL A 59 -9.98 -17.82 0.39
N LEU A 60 -9.22 -17.07 -0.38
CA LEU A 60 -9.47 -15.64 -0.61
C LEU A 60 -10.83 -15.41 -1.27
N TRP A 61 -11.16 -16.18 -2.30
CA TRP A 61 -12.46 -16.10 -2.98
C TRP A 61 -13.62 -16.35 -2.02
N LEU A 62 -13.53 -17.40 -1.20
CA LEU A 62 -14.55 -17.68 -0.19
C LEU A 62 -14.66 -16.61 0.88
N SER A 63 -13.56 -15.95 1.23
CA SER A 63 -13.56 -14.89 2.24
C SER A 63 -14.25 -13.60 1.78
N VAL A 64 -14.41 -13.38 0.46
CA VAL A 64 -15.16 -12.23 -0.10
C VAL A 64 -16.64 -12.29 0.31
N TYR A 65 -17.20 -13.50 0.46
CA TYR A 65 -18.60 -13.68 0.88
C TYR A 65 -18.81 -13.50 2.39
N TRP A 66 -17.73 -13.32 3.18
CA TRP A 66 -17.84 -13.13 4.61
C TRP A 66 -18.16 -11.66 4.91
N PRO A 67 -19.20 -11.36 5.73
CA PRO A 67 -19.55 -9.98 6.05
C PRO A 67 -18.38 -9.23 6.69
N GLY A 68 -18.09 -8.03 6.19
CA GLY A 68 -17.18 -7.10 6.85
C GLY A 68 -15.77 -6.98 6.30
N GLY A 69 -15.49 -7.40 5.03
CA GLY A 69 -14.28 -7.04 4.26
C GLY A 69 -12.89 -7.15 4.92
N ILE A 70 -12.80 -6.75 6.17
CA ILE A 70 -11.61 -6.79 7.05
C ILE A 70 -11.00 -8.20 7.16
N TRP A 71 -11.85 -9.24 7.09
CA TRP A 71 -11.44 -10.64 7.20
C TRP A 71 -10.68 -11.12 5.98
N PHE A 72 -10.94 -10.53 4.81
CA PHE A 72 -10.26 -10.93 3.55
C PHE A 72 -8.73 -10.90 3.70
N GLY A 73 -8.17 -9.79 4.18
CA GLY A 73 -6.73 -9.65 4.37
C GLY A 73 -6.17 -10.59 5.44
N LEU A 74 -6.86 -10.73 6.58
CA LEU A 74 -6.40 -11.58 7.69
C LEU A 74 -6.48 -13.08 7.34
N VAL A 75 -7.58 -13.52 6.71
CA VAL A 75 -7.76 -14.91 6.26
C VAL A 75 -6.74 -15.23 5.18
N GLY A 76 -6.53 -14.34 4.22
CA GLY A 76 -5.50 -14.49 3.21
C GLY A 76 -4.10 -14.61 3.80
N ALA A 77 -3.73 -13.73 4.73
CA ALA A 77 -2.43 -13.79 5.42
C ALA A 77 -2.25 -15.10 6.19
N ALA A 78 -3.31 -15.58 6.87
CA ALA A 78 -3.28 -16.86 7.56
C ALA A 78 -3.12 -18.05 6.60
N ALA A 79 -3.83 -18.06 5.48
CA ALA A 79 -3.71 -19.09 4.45
C ALA A 79 -2.30 -19.12 3.84
N ILE A 80 -1.75 -17.96 3.49
CA ILE A 80 -0.38 -17.82 2.99
C ILE A 80 0.62 -18.36 4.02
N ALA A 81 0.50 -17.94 5.29
CA ALA A 81 1.38 -18.40 6.35
C ALA A 81 1.29 -19.91 6.57
N ALA A 82 0.09 -20.50 6.46
CA ALA A 82 -0.11 -21.94 6.57
C ALA A 82 0.59 -22.70 5.42
N VAL A 83 0.40 -22.26 4.18
CA VAL A 83 1.05 -22.88 3.01
C VAL A 83 2.57 -22.78 3.11
N LEU A 84 3.12 -21.60 3.47
CA LEU A 84 4.56 -21.43 3.66
C LEU A 84 5.11 -22.37 4.73
N ARG A 85 4.38 -22.57 5.85
CA ARG A 85 4.76 -23.51 6.90
C ARG A 85 4.72 -24.96 6.44
N LEU A 86 3.69 -25.36 5.69
CA LEU A 86 3.58 -26.71 5.10
C LEU A 86 4.79 -27.04 4.24
N HIS A 87 5.28 -26.07 3.47
CA HIS A 87 6.49 -26.20 2.65
C HIS A 87 7.80 -25.93 3.41
N ARG A 88 7.75 -25.78 4.74
CA ARG A 88 8.90 -25.49 5.59
C ARG A 88 9.69 -24.24 5.18
N ILE A 89 9.00 -23.26 4.54
CA ILE A 89 9.59 -21.99 4.19
C ILE A 89 9.62 -21.11 5.45
N PRO A 90 10.82 -20.66 5.90
CA PRO A 90 10.92 -19.86 7.11
C PRO A 90 10.29 -18.49 6.91
N LEU A 91 9.16 -18.19 7.58
CA LEU A 91 8.43 -16.93 7.46
C LEU A 91 9.34 -15.70 7.70
N ARG A 92 10.23 -15.80 8.69
CA ARG A 92 11.18 -14.72 9.00
C ARG A 92 12.06 -14.36 7.80
N ARG A 93 12.58 -15.36 7.08
CA ARG A 93 13.43 -15.17 5.90
C ARG A 93 12.59 -14.72 4.69
N HIS A 94 11.44 -15.37 4.48
CA HIS A 94 10.57 -15.08 3.32
C HIS A 94 10.02 -13.65 3.36
N PHE A 95 9.57 -13.19 4.54
CA PHE A 95 9.04 -11.83 4.71
C PHE A 95 10.13 -10.80 5.04
N GLY A 96 11.41 -11.19 5.06
CA GLY A 96 12.52 -10.29 5.35
C GLY A 96 12.44 -9.65 6.72
N LEU A 97 11.94 -10.41 7.74
CA LEU A 97 11.86 -9.89 9.10
C LEU A 97 13.27 -9.79 9.69
N GLY A 98 13.75 -8.56 9.87
CA GLY A 98 15.09 -8.27 10.40
C GLY A 98 16.12 -7.92 9.33
N THR A 99 15.75 -7.73 8.06
CA THR A 99 16.63 -7.16 7.02
C THR A 99 16.98 -5.70 7.31
N LEU A 100 16.07 -5.00 7.98
CA LEU A 100 16.26 -3.63 8.46
C LEU A 100 16.14 -3.59 9.99
N SER A 101 16.89 -2.70 10.64
CA SER A 101 16.65 -2.39 12.05
C SER A 101 15.33 -1.66 12.24
N VAL A 102 14.78 -1.66 13.46
CA VAL A 102 13.51 -1.01 13.80
C VAL A 102 13.53 0.47 13.39
N TRP A 103 14.60 1.18 13.70
CA TRP A 103 14.74 2.61 13.35
C TRP A 103 14.86 2.86 11.84
N GLN A 104 15.48 1.92 11.11
CA GLN A 104 15.61 2.02 9.67
C GLN A 104 14.25 1.84 8.97
N TRP A 105 13.48 0.82 9.32
CA TRP A 105 12.18 0.64 8.64
C TRP A 105 11.16 1.71 9.03
N ILE A 106 11.14 2.19 10.30
CA ILE A 106 10.27 3.30 10.71
C ILE A 106 10.65 4.59 9.96
N GLY A 107 11.92 5.00 10.03
CA GLY A 107 12.36 6.24 9.40
C GLY A 107 12.20 6.21 7.87
N LEU A 108 12.61 5.10 7.23
CA LEU A 108 12.53 4.97 5.78
C LEU A 108 11.08 4.91 5.28
N SER A 109 10.19 4.19 6.00
CA SER A 109 8.78 4.14 5.63
C SER A 109 8.10 5.50 5.72
N LEU A 110 8.37 6.25 6.78
CA LEU A 110 7.84 7.60 6.95
C LEU A 110 8.34 8.55 5.84
N TRP A 111 9.64 8.48 5.49
CA TRP A 111 10.20 9.31 4.41
C TRP A 111 9.61 8.96 3.05
N ILE A 112 9.46 7.66 2.73
CA ILE A 112 8.86 7.24 1.47
C ILE A 112 7.40 7.69 1.43
N ALA A 113 6.62 7.43 2.48
CA ALA A 113 5.21 7.84 2.54
C ALA A 113 5.07 9.37 2.39
N ALA A 114 5.86 10.17 3.11
CA ALA A 114 5.83 11.63 3.01
C ALA A 114 6.25 12.14 1.61
N ALA A 115 7.22 11.48 0.97
CA ALA A 115 7.68 11.86 -0.37
C ALA A 115 6.63 11.61 -1.46
N VAL A 116 5.78 10.57 -1.30
CA VAL A 116 4.81 10.17 -2.33
C VAL A 116 3.39 10.67 -2.03
N PHE A 117 3.09 11.05 -0.79
CA PHE A 117 1.73 11.41 -0.38
C PHE A 117 1.16 12.57 -1.19
N VAL A 118 1.81 13.74 -1.19
CA VAL A 118 1.31 14.91 -1.93
C VAL A 118 1.26 14.66 -3.44
N PRO A 119 2.28 14.09 -4.10
CA PRO A 119 2.20 13.73 -5.51
C PRO A 119 1.01 12.82 -5.85
N LEU A 120 0.72 11.83 -5.01
CA LEU A 120 -0.41 10.93 -5.23
C LEU A 120 -1.76 11.61 -5.01
N GLN A 121 -1.87 12.50 -4.02
CA GLN A 121 -3.08 13.31 -3.83
C GLN A 121 -3.33 14.26 -5.01
N LEU A 122 -2.26 14.88 -5.55
CA LEU A 122 -2.36 15.72 -6.76
C LEU A 122 -2.78 14.89 -7.98
N LEU A 123 -2.25 13.67 -8.12
CA LEU A 123 -2.65 12.75 -9.18
C LEU A 123 -4.13 12.35 -9.05
N ALA A 124 -4.59 12.05 -7.83
CA ALA A 124 -6.00 11.72 -7.56
C ALA A 124 -6.93 12.90 -7.92
N GLY A 125 -6.60 14.12 -7.46
CA GLY A 125 -7.35 15.32 -7.83
C GLY A 125 -7.29 15.65 -9.34
N GLY A 126 -6.20 15.31 -10.01
CA GLY A 126 -6.09 15.41 -11.47
C GLY A 126 -7.01 14.43 -12.19
N CYS A 127 -7.10 13.18 -11.71
CA CYS A 127 -8.05 12.20 -12.23
C CYS A 127 -9.50 12.64 -12.01
N GLU A 128 -9.83 13.15 -10.83
CA GLU A 128 -11.16 13.67 -10.51
C GLU A 128 -11.58 14.79 -11.48
N LYS A 129 -10.73 15.82 -11.66
CA LYS A 129 -10.98 16.90 -12.62
C LYS A 129 -11.12 16.41 -14.06
N ALA A 130 -10.34 15.39 -14.45
CA ALA A 130 -10.48 14.80 -15.79
C ALA A 130 -11.83 14.11 -15.95
N PHE A 131 -12.28 13.34 -14.94
CA PHE A 131 -13.60 12.70 -14.96
C PHE A 131 -14.72 13.73 -15.02
N GLU A 132 -14.66 14.78 -14.19
CA GLU A 132 -15.61 15.91 -14.24
C GLU A 132 -15.66 16.56 -15.64
N HIS A 133 -14.49 16.80 -16.24
CA HIS A 133 -14.40 17.40 -17.57
C HIS A 133 -15.10 16.56 -18.66
N PHE A 134 -15.01 15.24 -18.55
CA PHE A 134 -15.70 14.32 -19.49
C PHE A 134 -17.12 13.97 -19.08
N GLY A 135 -17.63 14.53 -17.98
CA GLY A 135 -18.99 14.27 -17.46
C GLY A 135 -19.13 12.85 -16.89
N TRP A 136 -18.03 12.22 -16.46
CA TRP A 136 -18.05 10.92 -15.83
C TRP A 136 -18.32 11.04 -14.34
N PRO A 137 -18.99 10.02 -13.72
CA PRO A 137 -19.24 10.05 -12.28
C PRO A 137 -17.93 10.07 -11.47
N THR A 138 -17.94 10.85 -10.38
CA THR A 138 -16.83 10.94 -9.41
C THR A 138 -17.27 10.45 -8.03
N PRO A 139 -17.68 9.17 -7.87
CA PRO A 139 -18.07 8.64 -6.57
C PRO A 139 -16.87 8.61 -5.64
N HIS A 140 -17.11 8.63 -4.34
CA HIS A 140 -16.07 8.35 -3.37
C HIS A 140 -15.73 6.86 -3.36
N GLU A 141 -14.49 6.54 -3.00
CA GLU A 141 -14.13 5.16 -2.70
C GLU A 141 -14.93 4.67 -1.48
N PRO A 142 -15.42 3.40 -1.45
CA PRO A 142 -16.24 2.89 -0.35
C PRO A 142 -15.62 3.06 1.04
N ALA A 143 -14.29 2.95 1.13
CA ALA A 143 -13.59 3.18 2.40
C ALA A 143 -13.70 4.65 2.87
N VAL A 144 -13.64 5.62 1.94
CA VAL A 144 -13.82 7.05 2.22
C VAL A 144 -15.24 7.31 2.72
N ASP A 145 -16.26 6.74 2.06
CA ASP A 145 -17.65 6.88 2.48
C ASP A 145 -17.90 6.38 3.91
N LEU A 146 -17.24 5.30 4.31
CA LEU A 146 -17.33 4.81 5.70
C LEU A 146 -16.81 5.83 6.70
N PHE A 147 -15.72 6.55 6.40
CA PHE A 147 -15.21 7.62 7.27
C PHE A 147 -16.12 8.83 7.30
N LEU A 148 -16.68 9.25 6.15
CA LEU A 148 -17.56 10.42 6.04
C LEU A 148 -18.89 10.22 6.80
N HIS A 149 -19.39 8.98 6.88
CA HIS A 149 -20.63 8.63 7.53
C HIS A 149 -20.44 8.00 8.91
N ALA A 150 -19.23 8.07 9.48
CA ALA A 150 -18.94 7.45 10.78
C ALA A 150 -19.63 8.18 11.92
N GLU A 151 -20.36 7.43 12.75
CA GLU A 151 -21.06 7.95 13.92
C GLU A 151 -20.21 7.79 15.20
N GLY A 152 -19.60 8.90 15.61
CA GLY A 152 -18.87 9.01 16.87
C GLY A 152 -17.46 8.40 16.85
N TRP A 153 -16.69 8.72 17.89
CA TRP A 153 -15.26 8.43 17.99
C TRP A 153 -14.91 6.93 17.96
N ARG A 154 -15.80 6.07 18.49
CA ARG A 154 -15.54 4.60 18.51
C ARG A 154 -15.49 4.02 17.11
N GLN A 155 -16.44 4.39 16.26
CA GLN A 155 -16.49 3.94 14.88
C GLN A 155 -15.30 4.51 14.10
N LEU A 156 -14.98 5.80 14.25
CA LEU A 156 -13.80 6.42 13.65
C LEU A 156 -12.50 5.71 14.06
N ALA A 157 -12.34 5.37 15.35
CA ALA A 157 -11.16 4.64 15.83
C ALA A 157 -11.05 3.23 15.23
N LEU A 158 -12.18 2.52 15.11
CA LEU A 158 -12.21 1.20 14.46
C LEU A 158 -11.87 1.28 12.98
N LEU A 159 -12.45 2.24 12.26
CA LEU A 159 -12.15 2.48 10.84
C LEU A 159 -10.69 2.87 10.65
N PHE A 160 -10.17 3.76 11.49
CA PHE A 160 -8.76 4.16 11.48
C PHE A 160 -7.86 2.95 11.68
N PHE A 161 -8.09 2.13 12.69
CA PHE A 161 -7.32 0.92 12.94
C PHE A 161 -7.42 -0.09 11.79
N ALA A 162 -8.64 -0.29 11.27
CA ALA A 162 -8.86 -1.17 10.13
C ALA A 162 -8.09 -0.71 8.88
N ALA A 163 -8.19 0.56 8.53
CA ALA A 163 -7.56 1.13 7.33
C ALA A 163 -6.04 1.24 7.47
N THR A 164 -5.51 1.51 8.67
CA THR A 164 -4.08 1.77 8.84
C THR A 164 -3.27 0.54 9.24
N VAL A 165 -3.88 -0.42 9.93
CA VAL A 165 -3.16 -1.61 10.44
C VAL A 165 -3.61 -2.89 9.73
N VAL A 166 -4.92 -3.17 9.77
CA VAL A 166 -5.44 -4.47 9.32
C VAL A 166 -5.35 -4.62 7.81
N ALA A 167 -5.82 -3.62 7.07
CA ALA A 167 -5.78 -3.63 5.61
C ALA A 167 -4.34 -3.67 5.09
N PRO A 168 -3.40 -2.77 5.48
CA PRO A 168 -2.02 -2.85 5.05
C PRO A 168 -1.34 -4.19 5.38
N PHE A 169 -1.58 -4.75 6.56
CA PHE A 169 -1.02 -6.05 6.92
C PHE A 169 -1.50 -7.16 5.97
N GLY A 170 -2.80 -7.25 5.72
CA GLY A 170 -3.38 -8.26 4.84
C GLY A 170 -2.96 -8.08 3.39
N GLU A 171 -3.08 -6.86 2.88
CA GLU A 171 -2.78 -6.52 1.50
C GLU A 171 -1.29 -6.71 1.18
N GLU A 172 -0.38 -6.18 2.00
CA GLU A 172 1.03 -6.35 1.73
C GLU A 172 1.47 -7.82 1.84
N THR A 173 0.89 -8.59 2.77
CA THR A 173 1.15 -10.02 2.86
C THR A 173 0.71 -10.74 1.58
N LEU A 174 -0.44 -10.38 1.02
CA LEU A 174 -0.94 -10.94 -0.23
C LEU A 174 -0.08 -10.50 -1.43
N PHE A 175 0.11 -9.18 -1.60
CA PHE A 175 0.74 -8.65 -2.81
C PHE A 175 2.26 -8.80 -2.80
N ARG A 176 2.94 -8.36 -1.74
CA ARG A 176 4.41 -8.37 -1.62
C ARG A 176 4.92 -9.65 -1.01
N GLY A 177 4.16 -10.25 -0.09
CA GLY A 177 4.52 -11.51 0.53
C GLY A 177 4.20 -12.75 -0.30
N PHE A 178 3.28 -12.66 -1.29
CA PHE A 178 2.84 -13.83 -2.05
C PHE A 178 2.83 -13.60 -3.56
N ILE A 179 2.03 -12.68 -4.10
CA ILE A 179 1.83 -12.53 -5.56
C ILE A 179 3.14 -12.07 -6.24
N GLN A 180 3.77 -11.00 -5.77
CA GLN A 180 5.00 -10.50 -6.38
C GLN A 180 6.13 -11.54 -6.36
N PRO A 181 6.42 -12.26 -5.25
CA PRO A 181 7.39 -13.35 -5.23
C PRO A 181 7.05 -14.53 -6.16
N LEU A 182 5.78 -14.86 -6.36
CA LEU A 182 5.36 -15.87 -7.34
C LEU A 182 5.66 -15.43 -8.77
N LEU A 183 5.34 -14.18 -9.11
CA LEU A 183 5.63 -13.62 -10.43
C LEU A 183 7.14 -13.49 -10.68
N ARG A 184 7.92 -13.16 -9.64
CA ARG A 184 9.38 -13.08 -9.70
C ARG A 184 10.07 -14.39 -10.06
N ARG A 185 9.39 -15.51 -9.92
CA ARG A 185 9.89 -16.81 -10.37
C ARG A 185 10.10 -16.86 -11.88
N GLN A 186 9.27 -16.18 -12.66
CA GLN A 186 9.25 -16.30 -14.12
C GLN A 186 9.45 -14.97 -14.85
N LEU A 187 9.27 -13.86 -14.15
CA LEU A 187 9.29 -12.53 -14.73
C LEU A 187 10.43 -11.68 -14.13
N PRO A 188 10.96 -10.74 -14.91
CA PRO A 188 11.88 -9.73 -14.40
C PRO A 188 11.17 -8.83 -13.37
N ALA A 189 11.94 -8.19 -12.48
CA ALA A 189 11.41 -7.40 -11.37
C ALA A 189 10.39 -6.35 -11.83
N TRP A 190 10.69 -5.59 -12.88
CA TRP A 190 9.82 -4.54 -13.38
C TRP A 190 8.44 -5.06 -13.83
N ALA A 191 8.40 -6.23 -14.47
CA ALA A 191 7.13 -6.84 -14.91
C ALA A 191 6.34 -7.38 -13.71
N ALA A 192 6.99 -8.05 -12.75
CA ALA A 192 6.34 -8.52 -11.53
C ALA A 192 5.77 -7.36 -10.72
N ILE A 193 6.51 -6.26 -10.55
CA ILE A 193 6.04 -5.04 -9.89
C ILE A 193 4.82 -4.47 -10.61
N GLY A 194 4.92 -4.27 -11.94
CA GLY A 194 3.85 -3.66 -12.73
C GLY A 194 2.55 -4.47 -12.69
N ILE A 195 2.64 -5.79 -12.87
CA ILE A 195 1.47 -6.68 -12.81
C ILE A 195 0.87 -6.70 -11.40
N THR A 196 1.71 -6.81 -10.36
CA THR A 196 1.22 -6.80 -8.97
C THR A 196 0.55 -5.48 -8.64
N ALA A 197 1.11 -4.35 -9.06
CA ALA A 197 0.53 -3.02 -8.85
C ALA A 197 -0.81 -2.85 -9.59
N LEU A 198 -0.92 -3.39 -10.81
CA LEU A 198 -2.17 -3.34 -11.57
C LEU A 198 -3.26 -4.18 -10.91
N VAL A 199 -2.94 -5.39 -10.45
CA VAL A 199 -3.89 -6.25 -9.71
C VAL A 199 -4.28 -5.59 -8.40
N PHE A 200 -3.33 -5.01 -7.65
CA PHE A 200 -3.58 -4.25 -6.43
C PHE A 200 -4.60 -3.13 -6.66
N ALA A 201 -4.35 -2.27 -7.64
CA ALA A 201 -5.25 -1.16 -7.97
C ALA A 201 -6.62 -1.65 -8.46
N GLY A 202 -6.65 -2.68 -9.31
CA GLY A 202 -7.87 -3.25 -9.88
C GLY A 202 -8.80 -3.89 -8.85
N LEU A 203 -8.25 -4.49 -7.78
CA LEU A 203 -9.06 -5.11 -6.72
C LEU A 203 -9.81 -4.10 -5.85
N HIS A 204 -9.45 -2.81 -5.88
CA HIS A 204 -10.21 -1.75 -5.24
C HIS A 204 -11.52 -1.42 -5.99
N GLN A 205 -11.67 -1.89 -7.24
CA GLN A 205 -12.87 -1.74 -8.06
C GLN A 205 -13.37 -0.29 -8.20
N HIS A 206 -12.45 0.67 -8.13
CA HIS A 206 -12.74 2.08 -8.17
C HIS A 206 -11.93 2.78 -9.27
N LEU A 207 -12.58 3.16 -10.36
CA LEU A 207 -11.90 3.62 -11.57
C LEU A 207 -11.14 4.94 -11.36
N LEU A 208 -11.69 5.85 -10.55
CA LEU A 208 -11.09 7.15 -10.27
C LEU A 208 -9.74 7.02 -9.54
N THR A 209 -9.63 6.06 -8.62
CA THR A 209 -8.41 5.82 -7.84
C THR A 209 -7.48 4.79 -8.47
N LEU A 210 -7.87 4.20 -9.61
CA LEU A 210 -7.08 3.15 -10.28
C LEU A 210 -5.64 3.60 -10.55
N LEU A 211 -5.46 4.77 -11.16
CA LEU A 211 -4.13 5.28 -11.51
C LEU A 211 -3.31 5.68 -10.27
N PRO A 212 -3.83 6.44 -9.29
CA PRO A 212 -3.14 6.70 -8.04
C PRO A 212 -2.73 5.42 -7.29
N LEU A 213 -3.61 4.44 -7.17
CA LEU A 213 -3.33 3.17 -6.50
C LEU A 213 -2.33 2.31 -7.28
N PHE A 214 -2.38 2.34 -8.61
CA PHE A 214 -1.36 1.69 -9.44
C PHE A 214 0.04 2.27 -9.18
N VAL A 215 0.18 3.60 -9.17
CA VAL A 215 1.45 4.27 -8.87
C VAL A 215 1.91 3.97 -7.44
N PHE A 216 1.00 4.00 -6.46
CA PHE A 216 1.31 3.59 -5.10
C PHE A 216 1.76 2.12 -5.02
N GLY A 217 1.08 1.24 -5.75
CA GLY A 217 1.44 -0.16 -5.90
C GLY A 217 2.85 -0.37 -6.44
N ILE A 218 3.27 0.45 -7.42
CA ILE A 218 4.66 0.45 -7.93
C ILE A 218 5.64 0.86 -6.83
N VAL A 219 5.35 1.92 -6.07
CA VAL A 219 6.22 2.37 -4.97
C VAL A 219 6.45 1.26 -3.95
N LEU A 220 5.38 0.60 -3.51
CA LEU A 220 5.45 -0.52 -2.57
C LEU A 220 6.21 -1.72 -3.15
N GLY A 221 5.97 -2.04 -4.43
CA GLY A 221 6.68 -3.11 -5.14
C GLY A 221 8.18 -2.85 -5.25
N LEU A 222 8.58 -1.61 -5.56
CA LEU A 222 9.97 -1.16 -5.58
C LEU A 222 10.61 -1.22 -4.18
N ALA A 223 9.89 -0.75 -3.15
CA ALA A 223 10.36 -0.82 -1.78
C ALA A 223 10.65 -2.26 -1.36
N TYR A 224 9.79 -3.21 -1.75
CA TYR A 224 9.99 -4.62 -1.49
C TYR A 224 11.19 -5.20 -2.25
N GLU A 225 11.32 -4.94 -3.55
CA GLU A 225 12.44 -5.43 -4.37
C GLU A 225 13.81 -4.91 -3.89
N LEU A 226 13.87 -3.68 -3.39
CA LEU A 226 15.10 -3.05 -2.93
C LEU A 226 15.48 -3.41 -1.50
N SER A 227 14.51 -3.73 -0.64
CA SER A 227 14.75 -3.99 0.79
C SER A 227 14.60 -5.46 1.19
N GLY A 228 13.81 -6.23 0.45
CA GLY A 228 13.36 -7.56 0.84
C GLY A 228 12.50 -7.56 2.11
N SER A 229 12.01 -6.40 2.56
CA SER A 229 11.30 -6.26 3.84
C SER A 229 9.82 -6.03 3.66
N LEU A 230 9.01 -7.02 4.03
CA LEU A 230 7.55 -6.88 4.08
C LEU A 230 7.12 -5.81 5.09
N LEU A 231 7.81 -5.74 6.24
CA LEU A 231 7.50 -4.74 7.28
C LEU A 231 7.67 -3.31 6.79
N LEU A 232 8.67 -3.06 5.90
CA LEU A 232 8.83 -1.75 5.29
C LEU A 232 7.60 -1.38 4.45
N CYS A 233 7.10 -2.31 3.64
CA CYS A 233 5.93 -2.08 2.80
C CYS A 233 4.66 -1.84 3.64
N ILE A 234 4.43 -2.67 4.66
CA ILE A 234 3.32 -2.49 5.61
C ILE A 234 3.42 -1.11 6.27
N ALA A 235 4.60 -0.68 6.70
CA ALA A 235 4.77 0.61 7.36
C ALA A 235 4.59 1.80 6.40
N ILE A 236 5.05 1.72 5.13
CA ILE A 236 4.77 2.76 4.12
C ILE A 236 3.26 2.87 3.91
N HIS A 237 2.58 1.76 3.75
CA HIS A 237 1.14 1.70 3.54
C HIS A 237 0.38 2.22 4.77
N PHE A 238 0.80 1.83 5.99
CA PHE A 238 0.28 2.37 7.25
C PHE A 238 0.33 3.91 7.27
N TRP A 239 1.47 4.51 6.98
CA TRP A 239 1.64 5.96 7.00
C TRP A 239 0.78 6.64 5.92
N PHE A 240 0.74 6.08 4.71
CA PHE A 240 -0.05 6.62 3.61
C PHE A 240 -1.55 6.64 3.95
N ASN A 241 -2.09 5.52 4.40
CA ASN A 241 -3.49 5.43 4.83
C ASN A 241 -3.76 6.28 6.08
N GLY A 242 -2.79 6.36 7.01
CA GLY A 242 -2.90 7.20 8.19
C GLY A 242 -3.02 8.68 7.85
N PHE A 243 -2.21 9.18 6.91
CA PHE A 243 -2.31 10.57 6.45
C PHE A 243 -3.65 10.84 5.75
N THR A 244 -4.11 9.91 4.90
CA THR A 244 -5.42 10.03 4.25
C THR A 244 -6.55 10.04 5.27
N ALA A 245 -6.57 9.10 6.21
CA ALA A 245 -7.58 9.02 7.25
C ALA A 245 -7.60 10.28 8.14
N LEU A 246 -6.44 10.83 8.47
CA LEU A 246 -6.35 12.09 9.23
C LEU A 246 -6.95 13.27 8.46
N LEU A 247 -6.72 13.36 7.14
CA LEU A 247 -7.36 14.41 6.31
C LEU A 247 -8.88 14.27 6.34
N LEU A 248 -9.41 13.05 6.25
CA LEU A 248 -10.86 12.79 6.31
C LEU A 248 -11.44 13.18 7.68
N ILE A 249 -10.81 12.76 8.78
CA ILE A 249 -11.29 13.03 10.15
C ILE A 249 -11.24 14.53 10.48
N THR A 250 -10.24 15.24 9.95
CA THR A 250 -10.08 16.69 10.19
C THR A 250 -10.90 17.57 9.26
N GLY A 251 -11.67 16.99 8.32
CA GLY A 251 -12.53 17.72 7.40
C GLY A 251 -11.82 18.36 6.21
N TYR A 252 -10.54 18.03 6.00
CA TYR A 252 -9.77 18.49 4.82
C TYR A 252 -9.80 17.50 3.65
N GLY A 253 -10.46 16.34 3.83
CA GLY A 253 -10.72 15.38 2.77
C GLY A 253 -11.98 15.74 1.94
N PRO A 254 -12.40 14.85 1.02
CA PRO A 254 -13.70 14.96 0.34
C PRO A 254 -14.81 15.19 1.35
N GLN A 255 -15.82 15.95 0.97
CA GLN A 255 -16.98 16.23 1.82
C GLN A 255 -18.15 15.35 1.40
N PRO A 256 -19.06 14.95 2.31
CA PRO A 256 -20.22 14.12 1.99
C PRO A 256 -21.18 14.80 1.01
#